data_3cddc898158bcc7b59af99caa627e34d
#
_entry.id   3cddc898158bcc7b59af99caa627e34d
#
_cell.length_a   1.000
_cell.length_b   1.000
_cell.length_c   1.000
_cell.angle_alpha   90.00
_cell.angle_beta   90.00
_cell.angle_gamma   90.00
#
_symmetry.space_group_name_H-M   'P 1'
#
loop_
_entity.id
_entity.type
_entity.pdbx_description
1 polymer ?
#
loop_
_entity_poly.entity_id
_entity_poly.type
_entity_poly.pdbx_seq_one_letter_code
_entity_poly.pdbx_strand_id
1 'polypeptide(L)'
;EAKGPVSTVYFGGGTPSLFDLSQLELLVSRCLAAGTHPSEITLEANPEDITDERLKAWLAMGITRLSIGVQTFDDDRLRWMNRAHSGQQAIDAILSAHALGFQHLSADLIYGLPDRKTPFAEDLEKACDLPVDHLSAYILTVEDQTVLGRNVQKGLESVATESLVEAEYAL
;
A
#
# COMPACT_ATOMS: atom_id res chain seq x y z
N GLU A 1 8.42 27.14 10.50
CA GLU A 1 9.38 26.46 11.41
C GLU A 1 8.63 25.39 12.22
N ALA A 2 9.04 24.13 12.12
CA ALA A 2 8.50 23.06 12.94
C ALA A 2 8.84 23.33 14.41
N LYS A 3 7.83 23.38 15.27
CA LYS A 3 8.00 23.71 16.71
C LYS A 3 8.37 22.48 17.55
N GLY A 4 9.24 21.63 17.09
CA GLY A 4 9.68 20.44 17.84
C GLY A 4 10.43 19.43 16.96
N PRO A 5 11.02 18.39 17.56
CA PRO A 5 11.67 17.34 16.79
C PRO A 5 10.61 16.55 15.99
N VAL A 6 10.88 16.33 14.71
CA VAL A 6 10.08 15.42 13.86
C VAL A 6 10.46 14.00 14.23
N SER A 7 9.50 13.21 14.70
CA SER A 7 9.71 11.82 15.12
C SER A 7 9.48 10.80 14.00
N THR A 8 8.68 11.16 13.00
CA THR A 8 8.38 10.29 11.86
C THR A 8 8.37 11.09 10.55
N VAL A 9 8.78 10.45 9.46
CA VAL A 9 8.69 10.99 8.09
C VAL A 9 7.92 10.00 7.24
N TYR A 10 6.97 10.49 6.47
CA TYR A 10 6.13 9.66 5.61
C TYR A 10 6.17 10.15 4.16
N PHE A 11 6.63 9.31 3.26
CA PHE A 11 6.58 9.54 1.83
C PHE A 11 5.37 8.82 1.26
N GLY A 12 4.33 9.58 0.95
CA GLY A 12 3.06 9.06 0.46
C GLY A 12 2.43 9.98 -0.59
N GLY A 13 1.34 9.49 -1.20
CA GLY A 13 0.60 10.18 -2.23
C GLY A 13 1.16 9.93 -3.64
N GLY A 14 0.27 9.65 -4.58
CA GLY A 14 0.68 9.16 -5.89
C GLY A 14 1.37 7.79 -5.78
N THR A 15 2.61 7.70 -6.22
CA THR A 15 3.40 6.46 -6.10
C THR A 15 4.87 6.81 -5.83
N PRO A 16 5.24 7.03 -4.56
CA PRO A 16 6.60 7.45 -4.20
C PRO A 16 7.68 6.42 -4.58
N SER A 17 7.33 5.14 -4.64
CA SER A 17 8.23 4.06 -5.08
C SER A 17 8.70 4.20 -6.54
N LEU A 18 8.00 4.99 -7.37
CA LEU A 18 8.41 5.26 -8.76
C LEU A 18 9.51 6.32 -8.89
N PHE A 19 9.84 7.07 -7.84
CA PHE A 19 10.96 8.01 -7.91
C PHE A 19 12.26 7.28 -8.28
N ASP A 20 13.09 7.97 -9.06
CA ASP A 20 14.47 7.54 -9.22
C ASP A 20 15.16 7.49 -7.86
N LEU A 21 15.99 6.47 -7.64
CA LEU A 21 16.66 6.27 -6.35
C LEU A 21 17.45 7.51 -5.90
N SER A 22 18.12 8.20 -6.84
CA SER A 22 18.85 9.43 -6.54
C SER A 22 17.95 10.59 -6.11
N GLN A 23 16.75 10.70 -6.66
CA GLN A 23 15.77 11.73 -6.26
C GLN A 23 15.20 11.44 -4.87
N LEU A 24 14.86 10.17 -4.60
CA LEU A 24 14.37 9.76 -3.30
C LEU A 24 15.45 9.95 -2.22
N GLU A 25 16.70 9.57 -2.50
CA GLU A 25 17.84 9.77 -1.60
C GLU A 25 18.04 11.26 -1.27
N LEU A 26 17.93 12.13 -2.26
CA LEU A 26 18.00 13.58 -2.04
C LEU A 26 16.89 14.08 -1.12
N LEU A 27 15.65 13.58 -1.28
CA LEU A 27 14.52 13.96 -0.42
C LEU A 27 14.73 13.48 1.02
N VAL A 28 15.10 12.21 1.20
CA VAL A 28 15.39 11.65 2.53
C VAL A 28 16.53 12.40 3.20
N SER A 29 17.64 12.63 2.49
CA SER A 29 18.81 13.33 3.04
C SER A 29 18.48 14.76 3.47
N ARG A 30 17.62 15.46 2.73
CA ARG A 30 17.16 16.81 3.12
C ARG A 30 16.28 16.79 4.37
N CYS A 31 15.43 15.80 4.53
CA CYS A 31 14.65 15.62 5.76
C CYS A 31 15.59 15.41 6.95
N LEU A 32 16.61 14.57 6.82
CA LEU A 32 17.58 14.29 7.88
C LEU A 32 18.50 15.48 8.17
N ALA A 33 18.94 16.22 7.14
CA ALA A 33 19.80 17.40 7.28
C ALA A 33 19.11 18.56 8.02
N ALA A 34 17.79 18.59 8.10
CA ALA A 34 17.03 19.59 8.86
C ALA A 34 17.14 19.42 10.39
N GLY A 35 18.04 18.56 10.88
CA GLY A 35 18.19 18.26 12.30
C GLY A 35 17.12 17.34 12.86
N THR A 36 16.45 16.63 11.97
CA THR A 36 15.45 15.60 12.35
C THR A 36 16.17 14.26 12.49
N HIS A 37 15.82 13.53 13.54
CA HIS A 37 16.27 12.15 13.74
C HIS A 37 15.03 11.28 13.91
N PRO A 38 14.26 11.05 12.83
CA PRO A 38 13.03 10.29 12.91
C PRO A 38 13.32 8.85 13.33
N SER A 39 12.50 8.33 14.23
CA SER A 39 12.52 6.90 14.59
C SER A 39 11.91 6.02 13.50
N GLU A 40 11.11 6.62 12.61
CA GLU A 40 10.48 5.94 11.49
C GLU A 40 10.51 6.80 10.23
N ILE A 41 10.91 6.19 9.13
CA ILE A 41 10.77 6.75 7.78
C ILE A 41 9.97 5.73 6.97
N THR A 42 8.74 6.12 6.59
CA THR A 42 7.83 5.27 5.84
C THR A 42 7.85 5.64 4.36
N LEU A 43 7.84 4.64 3.49
CA LEU A 43 7.67 4.77 2.05
C LEU A 43 6.47 3.95 1.59
N GLU A 44 5.54 4.57 0.86
CA GLU A 44 4.50 3.85 0.11
C GLU A 44 5.09 3.21 -1.15
N ALA A 45 4.75 1.95 -1.39
CA ALA A 45 5.21 1.21 -2.56
C ALA A 45 4.12 0.29 -3.12
N ASN A 46 4.07 0.16 -4.45
CA ASN A 46 3.28 -0.90 -5.05
C ASN A 46 4.13 -2.18 -5.16
N PRO A 47 3.49 -3.38 -5.09
CA PRO A 47 4.20 -4.65 -5.20
C PRO A 47 5.10 -4.77 -6.44
N GLU A 48 4.64 -4.26 -7.59
CA GLU A 48 5.39 -4.28 -8.86
C GLU A 48 6.66 -3.44 -8.87
N ASP A 49 6.77 -2.46 -7.96
CA ASP A 49 7.96 -1.60 -7.83
C ASP A 49 9.00 -2.19 -6.88
N ILE A 50 8.63 -3.22 -6.11
CA ILE A 50 9.48 -3.83 -5.10
C ILE A 50 10.43 -4.82 -5.76
N THR A 51 11.70 -4.45 -5.83
CA THR A 51 12.80 -5.29 -6.29
C THR A 51 13.91 -5.34 -5.24
N ASP A 52 14.73 -6.37 -5.25
CA ASP A 52 15.88 -6.49 -4.34
C ASP A 52 16.81 -5.27 -4.39
N GLU A 53 17.02 -4.71 -5.57
CA GLU A 53 17.85 -3.51 -5.77
C GLU A 53 17.22 -2.31 -5.05
N ARG A 54 15.92 -2.07 -5.24
CA ARG A 54 15.21 -0.96 -4.62
C ARG A 54 15.12 -1.13 -3.11
N LEU A 55 14.80 -2.33 -2.62
CA LEU A 55 14.76 -2.64 -1.19
C LEU A 55 16.09 -2.34 -0.51
N LYS A 56 17.20 -2.80 -1.08
CA LYS A 56 18.56 -2.51 -0.56
C LYS A 56 18.88 -1.01 -0.55
N ALA A 57 18.50 -0.31 -1.64
CA ALA A 57 18.69 1.13 -1.72
C ALA A 57 17.86 1.89 -0.69
N TRP A 58 16.58 1.53 -0.53
CA TRP A 58 15.70 2.15 0.45
C TRP A 58 16.20 1.95 1.90
N LEU A 59 16.64 0.74 2.25
CA LEU A 59 17.27 0.49 3.55
C LEU A 59 18.54 1.34 3.75
N ALA A 60 19.40 1.46 2.72
CA ALA A 60 20.60 2.27 2.77
C ALA A 60 20.30 3.77 2.95
N MET A 61 19.18 4.26 2.44
CA MET A 61 18.68 5.62 2.64
C MET A 61 18.13 5.86 4.06
N GLY A 62 17.88 4.79 4.83
CA GLY A 62 17.30 4.86 6.17
C GLY A 62 15.78 4.74 6.21
N ILE A 63 15.13 4.26 5.13
CA ILE A 63 13.70 3.92 5.17
C ILE A 63 13.54 2.68 6.05
N THR A 64 12.67 2.78 7.07
CA THR A 64 12.49 1.76 8.10
C THR A 64 11.17 1.00 7.99
N ARG A 65 10.16 1.60 7.32
CA ARG A 65 8.83 1.02 7.10
C ARG A 65 8.43 1.10 5.64
N LEU A 66 7.80 0.04 5.13
CA LEU A 66 7.08 0.07 3.85
C LEU A 66 5.58 -0.06 4.08
N SER A 67 4.78 0.77 3.38
CA SER A 67 3.33 0.61 3.22
C SER A 67 3.09 0.07 1.82
N ILE A 68 2.65 -1.18 1.73
CA ILE A 68 2.59 -1.91 0.46
C ILE A 68 1.15 -1.98 -0.01
N GLY A 69 0.88 -1.38 -1.17
CA GLY A 69 -0.45 -1.30 -1.78
C GLY A 69 -0.91 -2.64 -2.36
N VAL A 70 -1.18 -3.62 -1.50
CA VAL A 70 -1.67 -4.97 -1.87
C VAL A 70 -3.06 -4.89 -2.48
N GLN A 71 -3.96 -4.14 -1.87
CA GLN A 71 -5.36 -3.91 -2.19
C GLN A 71 -6.24 -5.16 -1.97
N THR A 72 -5.90 -6.30 -2.53
CA THR A 72 -6.53 -7.62 -2.36
C THR A 72 -5.58 -8.69 -2.90
N PHE A 73 -5.78 -9.93 -2.51
CA PHE A 73 -5.08 -11.07 -3.11
C PHE A 73 -5.91 -11.77 -4.21
N ASP A 74 -7.07 -11.22 -4.56
CA ASP A 74 -7.93 -11.72 -5.65
C ASP A 74 -7.48 -11.10 -6.98
N ASP A 75 -6.89 -11.92 -7.87
CA ASP A 75 -6.38 -11.48 -9.17
C ASP A 75 -7.47 -10.92 -10.10
N ASP A 76 -8.74 -11.40 -10.00
CA ASP A 76 -9.84 -10.86 -10.79
C ASP A 76 -10.15 -9.42 -10.36
N ARG A 77 -10.09 -9.14 -9.06
CA ARG A 77 -10.30 -7.79 -8.51
C ARG A 77 -9.11 -6.87 -8.77
N LEU A 78 -7.89 -7.38 -8.68
CA LEU A 78 -6.70 -6.61 -9.07
C LEU A 78 -6.78 -6.16 -10.53
N ARG A 79 -7.14 -7.06 -11.45
CA ARG A 79 -7.36 -6.72 -12.86
C ARG A 79 -8.49 -5.72 -13.06
N TRP A 80 -9.61 -5.89 -12.33
CA TRP A 80 -10.73 -4.97 -12.37
C TRP A 80 -10.34 -3.56 -11.90
N MET A 81 -9.50 -3.44 -10.87
CA MET A 81 -8.92 -2.18 -10.39
C MET A 81 -7.78 -1.65 -11.28
N ASN A 82 -7.46 -2.34 -12.39
CA ASN A 82 -6.34 -2.01 -13.28
C ASN A 82 -4.99 -1.98 -12.54
N ARG A 83 -4.77 -2.92 -11.59
CA ARG A 83 -3.49 -3.09 -10.92
C ARG A 83 -2.54 -3.89 -11.81
N ALA A 84 -1.25 -3.54 -11.74
CA ALA A 84 -0.21 -4.18 -12.55
C ALA A 84 0.32 -5.48 -11.92
N HIS A 85 0.12 -5.67 -10.61
CA HIS A 85 0.57 -6.85 -9.88
C HIS A 85 -0.53 -7.90 -9.72
N SER A 86 -0.13 -9.13 -9.40
CA SER A 86 -1.00 -10.23 -8.95
C SER A 86 -0.95 -10.39 -7.43
N GLY A 87 -1.90 -11.14 -6.86
CA GLY A 87 -1.89 -11.49 -5.44
C GLY A 87 -0.60 -12.21 -5.03
N GLN A 88 -0.07 -13.10 -5.89
CA GLN A 88 1.20 -13.77 -5.63
C GLN A 88 2.40 -12.79 -5.63
N GLN A 89 2.43 -11.83 -6.55
CA GLN A 89 3.48 -10.80 -6.55
C GLN A 89 3.43 -9.93 -5.30
N ALA A 90 2.24 -9.65 -4.76
CA ALA A 90 2.12 -8.93 -3.49
C ALA A 90 2.70 -9.73 -2.32
N ILE A 91 2.43 -11.03 -2.25
CA ILE A 91 3.01 -11.94 -1.26
C ILE A 91 4.54 -11.96 -1.38
N ASP A 92 5.05 -12.17 -2.59
CA ASP A 92 6.50 -12.26 -2.85
C ASP A 92 7.21 -10.95 -2.48
N ALA A 93 6.59 -9.79 -2.76
CA ALA A 93 7.11 -8.47 -2.41
C ALA A 93 7.24 -8.29 -0.88
N ILE A 94 6.22 -8.67 -0.11
CA ILE A 94 6.25 -8.63 1.36
C ILE A 94 7.33 -9.55 1.91
N LEU A 95 7.41 -10.80 1.42
CA LEU A 95 8.40 -11.77 1.86
C LEU A 95 9.82 -11.32 1.53
N SER A 96 10.06 -10.76 0.34
CA SER A 96 11.36 -10.22 -0.06
C SER A 96 11.77 -9.03 0.80
N ALA A 97 10.86 -8.11 1.08
CA ALA A 97 11.13 -6.97 1.96
C ALA A 97 11.52 -7.43 3.37
N HIS A 98 10.77 -8.38 3.93
CA HIS A 98 11.08 -8.95 5.24
C HIS A 98 12.45 -9.66 5.26
N ALA A 99 12.71 -10.50 4.25
CA ALA A 99 13.97 -11.25 4.13
C ALA A 99 15.20 -10.36 3.99
N LEU A 100 15.05 -9.18 3.37
CA LEU A 100 16.13 -8.19 3.22
C LEU A 100 16.30 -7.29 4.45
N GLY A 101 15.41 -7.37 5.44
CA GLY A 101 15.62 -6.75 6.75
C GLY A 101 14.65 -5.61 7.12
N PHE A 102 13.62 -5.33 6.32
CA PHE A 102 12.55 -4.45 6.76
C PHE A 102 11.84 -5.06 7.97
N GLN A 103 11.88 -4.34 9.10
CA GLN A 103 11.25 -4.77 10.35
C GLN A 103 9.78 -4.36 10.43
N HIS A 104 9.40 -3.30 9.71
CA HIS A 104 8.06 -2.72 9.74
C HIS A 104 7.47 -2.75 8.35
N LEU A 105 6.42 -3.57 8.18
CA LEU A 105 5.69 -3.75 6.93
C LEU A 105 4.20 -3.57 7.18
N SER A 106 3.58 -2.68 6.39
CA SER A 106 2.14 -2.51 6.33
C SER A 106 1.60 -3.08 5.04
N ALA A 107 0.50 -3.83 5.11
CA ALA A 107 -0.29 -4.20 3.94
C ALA A 107 -1.54 -3.32 3.88
N ASP A 108 -1.72 -2.64 2.74
CA ASP A 108 -2.88 -1.80 2.50
C ASP A 108 -3.91 -2.61 1.70
N LEU A 109 -5.11 -2.77 2.27
CA LEU A 109 -6.20 -3.59 1.73
C LEU A 109 -7.43 -2.72 1.46
N ILE A 110 -8.23 -3.11 0.46
CA ILE A 110 -9.48 -2.45 0.12
C ILE A 110 -10.65 -3.40 0.39
N TYR A 111 -11.60 -2.96 1.21
CA TYR A 111 -12.88 -3.61 1.43
C TYR A 111 -14.02 -2.88 0.69
N GLY A 112 -15.21 -3.48 0.64
CA GLY A 112 -16.32 -2.93 -0.14
C GLY A 112 -16.13 -3.09 -1.66
N LEU A 113 -15.39 -4.11 -2.09
CA LEU A 113 -15.26 -4.44 -3.51
C LEU A 113 -16.49 -5.21 -3.99
N PRO A 114 -17.18 -4.76 -5.06
CA PRO A 114 -18.35 -5.47 -5.57
C PRO A 114 -17.97 -6.81 -6.21
N ASP A 115 -18.92 -7.73 -6.25
CA ASP A 115 -18.83 -9.00 -6.99
C ASP A 115 -17.56 -9.83 -6.74
N ARG A 116 -17.06 -9.80 -5.49
CA ARG A 116 -15.91 -10.61 -5.08
C ARG A 116 -16.27 -12.09 -5.11
N LYS A 117 -15.38 -12.90 -5.67
CA LYS A 117 -15.43 -14.35 -5.51
C LYS A 117 -14.91 -14.79 -4.14
N THR A 118 -13.94 -14.02 -3.64
CA THR A 118 -13.22 -14.27 -2.39
C THR A 118 -13.67 -13.25 -1.34
N PRO A 119 -14.20 -13.67 -0.17
CA PRO A 119 -14.57 -12.75 0.90
C PRO A 119 -13.37 -11.91 1.39
N PHE A 120 -13.62 -10.69 1.89
CA PHE A 120 -12.57 -9.85 2.47
C PHE A 120 -11.86 -10.52 3.66
N ALA A 121 -12.57 -11.37 4.40
CA ALA A 121 -11.99 -12.18 5.48
C ALA A 121 -10.77 -13.00 5.02
N GLU A 122 -10.81 -13.56 3.81
CA GLU A 122 -9.66 -14.32 3.28
C GLU A 122 -8.47 -13.43 2.95
N ASP A 123 -8.69 -12.17 2.53
CA ASP A 123 -7.59 -11.20 2.38
C ASP A 123 -6.97 -10.86 3.74
N LEU A 124 -7.80 -10.69 4.79
CA LEU A 124 -7.31 -10.45 6.15
C LEU A 124 -6.52 -11.66 6.68
N GLU A 125 -7.05 -12.88 6.52
CA GLU A 125 -6.36 -14.11 6.93
C GLU A 125 -5.00 -14.22 6.23
N LYS A 126 -4.95 -14.07 4.91
CA LYS A 126 -3.69 -14.10 4.15
C LYS A 126 -2.71 -13.03 4.59
N ALA A 127 -3.18 -11.81 4.84
CA ALA A 127 -2.32 -10.74 5.33
C ALA A 127 -1.77 -11.05 6.73
N CYS A 128 -2.58 -11.61 7.64
CA CYS A 128 -2.15 -12.00 8.98
C CYS A 128 -1.13 -13.15 8.97
N ASP A 129 -1.13 -14.01 7.95
CA ASP A 129 -0.15 -15.09 7.79
C ASP A 129 1.21 -14.58 7.23
N LEU A 130 1.27 -13.34 6.75
CA LEU A 130 2.47 -12.70 6.22
C LEU A 130 3.23 -11.94 7.33
N PRO A 131 4.53 -11.69 7.17
CA PRO A 131 5.34 -10.96 8.13
C PRO A 131 5.08 -9.45 8.07
N VAL A 132 3.82 -9.04 8.28
CA VAL A 132 3.41 -7.65 8.40
C VAL A 132 3.10 -7.33 9.87
N ASP A 133 3.40 -6.12 10.32
CA ASP A 133 3.11 -5.65 11.68
C ASP A 133 1.98 -4.59 11.70
N HIS A 134 1.46 -4.23 10.53
CA HIS A 134 0.38 -3.27 10.38
C HIS A 134 -0.53 -3.62 9.19
N LEU A 135 -1.83 -3.38 9.34
CA LEU A 135 -2.82 -3.46 8.27
C LEU A 135 -3.54 -2.11 8.15
N SER A 136 -3.61 -1.59 6.93
CA SER A 136 -4.46 -0.44 6.61
C SER A 136 -5.64 -0.95 5.77
N ALA A 137 -6.86 -0.77 6.25
CA ALA A 137 -8.07 -1.17 5.53
C ALA A 137 -8.83 0.08 5.07
N TYR A 138 -9.03 0.19 3.75
CA TYR A 138 -9.72 1.31 3.13
C TYR A 138 -11.02 0.86 2.49
N ILE A 139 -12.09 1.64 2.64
CA ILE A 139 -13.31 1.44 1.86
C ILE A 139 -13.06 1.86 0.41
N LEU A 140 -13.58 1.09 -0.54
CA LEU A 140 -13.60 1.52 -1.94
C LEU A 140 -14.48 2.77 -2.08
N THR A 141 -13.85 3.90 -2.41
CA THR A 141 -14.56 5.13 -2.73
C THR A 141 -14.62 5.31 -4.25
N VAL A 142 -15.82 5.54 -4.77
CA VAL A 142 -16.05 5.77 -6.20
C VAL A 142 -16.10 7.26 -6.48
N GLU A 143 -15.05 7.78 -7.09
CA GLU A 143 -14.95 9.18 -7.48
C GLU A 143 -15.51 9.38 -8.90
N ASP A 144 -16.41 10.33 -9.08
CA ASP A 144 -17.12 10.61 -10.35
C ASP A 144 -16.20 10.80 -11.55
N GLN A 145 -15.02 11.37 -11.33
CA GLN A 145 -14.05 11.69 -12.36
C GLN A 145 -13.20 10.50 -12.81
N THR A 146 -13.24 9.37 -12.08
CA THR A 146 -12.49 8.16 -12.42
C THR A 146 -13.17 7.35 -13.53
N VAL A 147 -12.45 6.39 -14.08
CA VAL A 147 -13.04 5.44 -15.05
C VAL A 147 -14.16 4.65 -14.39
N LEU A 148 -13.94 4.17 -13.16
CA LEU A 148 -14.92 3.44 -12.37
C LEU A 148 -16.17 4.30 -12.13
N GLY A 149 -16.02 5.55 -11.66
CA GLY A 149 -17.14 6.45 -11.42
C GLY A 149 -18.00 6.67 -12.65
N ARG A 150 -17.36 6.91 -13.81
CA ARG A 150 -18.06 7.04 -15.09
C ARG A 150 -18.80 5.77 -15.51
N ASN A 151 -18.22 4.59 -15.24
CA ASN A 151 -18.85 3.31 -15.55
C ASN A 151 -20.05 3.04 -14.65
N VAL A 152 -19.93 3.36 -13.36
CA VAL A 152 -21.05 3.26 -12.38
C VAL A 152 -22.20 4.18 -12.82
N GLN A 153 -21.91 5.44 -13.16
CA GLN A 153 -22.94 6.38 -13.63
C GLN A 153 -23.66 5.89 -14.91
N LYS A 154 -22.97 5.13 -15.77
CA LYS A 154 -23.55 4.53 -16.98
C LYS A 154 -24.24 3.19 -16.72
N GLY A 155 -24.23 2.68 -15.49
CA GLY A 155 -24.77 1.35 -15.14
C GLY A 155 -23.97 0.19 -15.73
N LEU A 156 -22.71 0.40 -16.09
CA LEU A 156 -21.79 -0.63 -16.61
C LEU A 156 -21.05 -1.36 -15.49
N GLU A 157 -20.97 -0.75 -14.32
CA GLU A 157 -20.34 -1.29 -13.11
C GLU A 157 -21.26 -1.09 -11.92
N SER A 158 -21.16 -1.98 -10.94
CA SER A 158 -21.87 -1.89 -9.65
C SER A 158 -20.93 -1.39 -8.55
N VAL A 159 -21.51 -0.90 -7.49
CA VAL A 159 -20.83 -0.63 -6.22
C VAL A 159 -21.27 -1.66 -5.19
N ALA A 160 -20.46 -1.89 -4.18
CA ALA A 160 -20.84 -2.71 -3.06
C ALA A 160 -22.10 -2.14 -2.37
N THR A 161 -22.97 -3.02 -1.91
CA THR A 161 -24.12 -2.62 -1.10
C THR A 161 -23.67 -2.13 0.27
N GLU A 162 -24.42 -1.23 0.89
CA GLU A 162 -24.14 -0.76 2.23
C GLU A 162 -24.03 -1.93 3.23
N SER A 163 -24.91 -2.92 3.11
CA SER A 163 -24.89 -4.12 3.95
C SER A 163 -23.61 -4.96 3.79
N LEU A 164 -23.03 -5.03 2.58
CA LEU A 164 -21.74 -5.69 2.38
C LEU A 164 -20.61 -4.92 3.03
N VAL A 165 -20.59 -3.60 2.85
CA VAL A 165 -19.59 -2.72 3.45
C VAL A 165 -19.62 -2.81 4.97
N GLU A 166 -20.82 -2.75 5.58
CA GLU A 166 -21.00 -2.90 7.03
C GLU A 166 -20.53 -4.27 7.53
N ALA A 167 -20.86 -5.34 6.80
CA ALA A 167 -20.45 -6.69 7.16
C ALA A 167 -18.92 -6.88 7.08
N GLU A 168 -18.26 -6.32 6.06
CA GLU A 168 -16.81 -6.39 5.92
C GLU A 168 -16.07 -5.48 6.91
N TYR A 169 -16.68 -4.34 7.30
CA TYR A 169 -16.14 -3.46 8.34
C TYR A 169 -16.19 -4.09 9.75
N ALA A 170 -17.13 -4.99 9.98
CA ALA A 170 -17.33 -5.64 11.28
C ALA A 170 -16.40 -6.85 11.54
N LEU A 171 -15.55 -7.21 10.55
CA LEU A 171 -14.56 -8.30 10.67
C LEU A 171 -13.36 -7.85 11.52
#